data_3796503c34ea940ef06d3821031be9a6
#
_entry.id   3796503c34ea940ef06d3821031be9a6
#
_cell.length_a   1.000
_cell.length_b   1.000
_cell.length_c   1.000
_cell.angle_alpha   90.00
_cell.angle_beta   90.00
_cell.angle_gamma   90.00
#
_symmetry.space_group_name_H-M   'P 1'
#
loop_
_entity.id
_entity.type
_entity.pdbx_description
1 polymer ?
#
loop_
_entity_poly.entity_id
_entity_poly.type
_entity_poly.pdbx_seq_one_letter_code
_entity_poly.pdbx_strand_id
1 'polypeptide(L)'
;FNTWIRPLRLEGEDDFANGLRLLAPNGFILKWVKERYLTRIEELGSVFFSAPVSVSLLLGERTPPPVNRVPADAVHEVASPDRPNRLFNNAQAVLERPLEKNRSFYEKTRLIPGFTFDNLIVGKANDLARAASVQVAINPGGVAYNPLFIYGCAGLGKTHLIHAIGNQILEQSPEKIVRYVHAEDYYSDVVRAYQTKSFDSFKRYYRSLDVLLLDDVQFFNGKNRTQEEFFFVFNALIEVKKQIVISCDTYPKDISGLEDRLITRFDWGLTVQIEPPEIEMRVAILKKKAEVEGVELDDEVAFYIAKHLR
;
A
#
# COMPACT_ATOMS: atom_id res chain seq x y z
N PHE A 1 12.20 -3.75 3.74
CA PHE A 1 12.62 -5.16 3.74
C PHE A 1 11.68 -6.00 2.89
N ASN A 2 10.37 -6.04 3.18
CA ASN A 2 9.40 -6.89 2.48
C ASN A 2 9.29 -6.61 0.96
N THR A 3 9.49 -5.37 0.54
CA THR A 3 9.37 -4.97 -0.87
C THR A 3 10.60 -5.33 -1.71
N TRP A 4 11.79 -5.35 -1.10
CA TRP A 4 13.06 -5.40 -1.83
C TRP A 4 13.90 -6.63 -1.55
N ILE A 5 13.92 -7.12 -0.31
CA ILE A 5 14.76 -8.26 0.11
C ILE A 5 13.95 -9.56 0.13
N ARG A 6 12.71 -9.54 0.67
CA ARG A 6 11.84 -10.74 0.72
C ARG A 6 11.54 -11.38 -0.65
N PRO A 7 11.43 -10.61 -1.78
CA PRO A 7 11.23 -11.21 -3.10
C PRO A 7 12.44 -11.95 -3.68
N LEU A 8 13.62 -11.81 -3.07
CA LEU A 8 14.82 -12.53 -3.51
C LEU A 8 14.69 -14.02 -3.16
N ARG A 9 15.13 -14.89 -4.04
CA ARG A 9 15.19 -16.33 -3.82
C ARG A 9 16.65 -16.78 -3.80
N LEU A 10 16.95 -17.74 -2.94
CA LEU A 10 18.26 -18.39 -2.94
C LEU A 10 18.31 -19.41 -4.10
N GLU A 11 19.39 -19.42 -4.85
CA GLU A 11 19.64 -20.41 -5.91
C GLU A 11 20.55 -21.51 -5.37
N GLY A 12 20.00 -22.70 -5.13
CA GLY A 12 20.74 -23.91 -4.69
C GLY A 12 20.86 -24.01 -3.17
N GLU A 13 20.57 -25.20 -2.63
CA GLU A 13 20.59 -25.46 -1.18
C GLU A 13 21.95 -25.99 -0.65
N ASP A 14 22.92 -26.37 -1.49
CA ASP A 14 24.03 -27.23 -1.07
C ASP A 14 25.46 -26.72 -1.29
N ASP A 15 25.71 -25.54 -1.84
CA ASP A 15 27.10 -25.15 -2.14
C ASP A 15 27.47 -23.72 -1.67
N PHE A 16 27.53 -23.54 -0.36
CA PHE A 16 27.96 -22.27 0.26
C PHE A 16 29.46 -21.96 0.04
N ALA A 17 30.24 -22.92 -0.45
CA ALA A 17 31.67 -22.73 -0.68
C ALA A 17 31.99 -21.79 -1.87
N ASN A 18 31.02 -21.57 -2.80
CA ASN A 18 31.17 -20.74 -3.98
C ASN A 18 30.47 -19.36 -3.91
N GLY A 19 29.98 -18.96 -2.72
CA GLY A 19 29.26 -17.72 -2.54
C GLY A 19 27.75 -17.85 -2.66
N LEU A 20 27.04 -16.85 -2.17
CA LEU A 20 25.58 -16.83 -2.07
C LEU A 20 25.00 -16.27 -3.38
N ARG A 21 24.16 -17.05 -4.07
CA ARG A 21 23.46 -16.61 -5.28
C ARG A 21 22.02 -16.28 -4.98
N LEU A 22 21.64 -15.01 -5.18
CA LEU A 22 20.28 -14.54 -4.96
C LEU A 22 19.61 -14.20 -6.30
N LEU A 23 18.44 -14.75 -6.53
CA LEU A 23 17.62 -14.50 -7.71
C LEU A 23 16.64 -13.37 -7.45
N ALA A 24 16.73 -12.31 -8.23
CA ALA A 24 15.77 -11.20 -8.19
C ALA A 24 14.63 -11.46 -9.21
N PRO A 25 13.35 -11.19 -8.84
CA PRO A 25 12.21 -11.46 -9.71
C PRO A 25 12.10 -10.53 -10.92
N ASN A 26 12.80 -9.41 -10.91
CA ASN A 26 12.88 -8.46 -12.03
C ASN A 26 14.15 -7.61 -11.98
N GLY A 27 14.48 -6.96 -13.12
CA GLY A 27 15.69 -6.15 -13.26
C GLY A 27 15.73 -4.90 -12.37
N PHE A 28 14.57 -4.38 -11.97
CA PHE A 28 14.47 -3.22 -11.10
C PHE A 28 14.92 -3.56 -9.67
N ILE A 29 14.41 -4.65 -9.10
CA ILE A 29 14.81 -5.16 -7.78
C ILE A 29 16.29 -5.52 -7.78
N LEU A 30 16.78 -6.18 -8.85
CA LEU A 30 18.18 -6.54 -9.00
C LEU A 30 19.08 -5.31 -8.91
N LYS A 31 18.80 -4.28 -9.72
CA LYS A 31 19.58 -3.05 -9.74
C LYS A 31 19.56 -2.33 -8.39
N TRP A 32 18.38 -2.19 -7.80
CA TRP A 32 18.19 -1.45 -6.55
C TRP A 32 18.84 -2.13 -5.34
N VAL A 33 18.74 -3.48 -5.23
CA VAL A 33 19.39 -4.26 -4.18
C VAL A 33 20.91 -4.23 -4.36
N LYS A 34 21.39 -4.33 -5.61
CA LYS A 34 22.83 -4.26 -5.91
C LYS A 34 23.44 -2.93 -5.52
N GLU A 35 22.78 -1.81 -5.75
CA GLU A 35 23.31 -0.47 -5.46
C GLU A 35 23.26 -0.12 -3.96
N ARG A 36 22.31 -0.64 -3.20
CA ARG A 36 22.07 -0.17 -1.83
C ARG A 36 22.28 -1.19 -0.72
N TYR A 37 22.11 -2.46 -1.01
CA TYR A 37 22.08 -3.51 0.02
C TYR A 37 23.11 -4.61 -0.15
N LEU A 38 23.79 -4.72 -1.29
CA LEU A 38 24.71 -5.82 -1.56
C LEU A 38 25.80 -5.92 -0.48
N THR A 39 26.51 -4.84 -0.21
CA THR A 39 27.55 -4.78 0.83
C THR A 39 27.02 -5.17 2.20
N ARG A 40 25.81 -4.71 2.54
CA ARG A 40 25.20 -5.04 3.84
C ARG A 40 24.79 -6.50 3.94
N ILE A 41 24.34 -7.11 2.84
CA ILE A 41 24.02 -8.54 2.78
C ILE A 41 25.30 -9.37 2.91
N GLU A 42 26.40 -8.97 2.28
CA GLU A 42 27.69 -9.61 2.40
C GLU A 42 28.27 -9.54 3.82
N GLU A 43 28.19 -8.37 4.47
CA GLU A 43 28.57 -8.19 5.87
C GLU A 43 27.80 -9.13 6.80
N LEU A 44 26.45 -9.14 6.68
CA LEU A 44 25.60 -9.99 7.51
C LEU A 44 25.81 -11.47 7.21
N GLY A 45 26.00 -11.84 5.95
CA GLY A 45 26.34 -13.21 5.54
C GLY A 45 27.68 -13.65 6.14
N SER A 46 28.68 -12.80 6.10
CA SER A 46 30.01 -13.10 6.66
C SER A 46 29.98 -13.30 8.19
N VAL A 47 29.14 -12.52 8.88
CA VAL A 47 28.93 -12.70 10.34
C VAL A 47 28.19 -14.02 10.62
N PHE A 48 27.15 -14.33 9.85
CA PHE A 48 26.32 -15.53 10.06
C PHE A 48 27.11 -16.83 9.80
N PHE A 49 27.88 -16.87 8.71
CA PHE A 49 28.65 -18.06 8.34
C PHE A 49 30.06 -18.08 8.96
N SER A 50 30.45 -17.07 9.72
CA SER A 50 31.81 -16.91 10.30
C SER A 50 32.93 -17.04 9.26
N ALA A 51 32.65 -16.71 8.01
CA ALA A 51 33.57 -16.77 6.86
C ALA A 51 33.22 -15.64 5.86
N PRO A 52 34.17 -15.13 5.08
CA PRO A 52 33.89 -14.15 4.05
C PRO A 52 32.93 -14.73 2.98
N VAL A 53 31.79 -14.08 2.79
CA VAL A 53 30.75 -14.50 1.84
C VAL A 53 30.65 -13.48 0.73
N SER A 54 30.82 -13.91 -0.53
CA SER A 54 30.51 -13.10 -1.70
C SER A 54 29.07 -13.35 -2.14
N VAL A 55 28.33 -12.29 -2.50
CA VAL A 55 26.92 -12.39 -2.90
C VAL A 55 26.78 -12.02 -4.37
N SER A 56 26.27 -12.94 -5.18
CA SER A 56 25.93 -12.71 -6.58
C SER A 56 24.44 -12.53 -6.75
N LEU A 57 24.03 -11.41 -7.36
CA LEU A 57 22.62 -11.14 -7.71
C LEU A 57 22.39 -11.45 -9.17
N LEU A 58 21.44 -12.35 -9.45
CA LEU A 58 21.06 -12.79 -10.78
C LEU A 58 19.57 -12.51 -11.04
N LEU A 59 19.20 -12.39 -12.31
CA LEU A 59 17.80 -12.29 -12.71
C LEU A 59 17.19 -13.67 -12.76
N GLY A 60 16.17 -13.95 -11.94
CA GLY A 60 15.45 -15.22 -11.99
C GLY A 60 14.60 -15.33 -13.26
N GLU A 61 14.67 -16.45 -13.95
CA GLU A 61 13.76 -16.76 -15.05
C GLU A 61 12.32 -16.90 -14.50
N ARG A 62 11.34 -16.32 -15.21
CA ARG A 62 9.93 -16.52 -14.92
C ARG A 62 9.53 -17.95 -15.27
N THR A 63 9.69 -18.89 -14.34
CA THR A 63 9.01 -20.17 -14.43
C THR A 63 7.53 -19.97 -14.08
N PRO A 64 6.59 -20.33 -14.99
CA PRO A 64 5.18 -20.40 -14.62
C PRO A 64 5.01 -21.48 -13.52
N PRO A 65 4.00 -21.34 -12.63
CA PRO A 65 3.79 -22.30 -11.57
C PRO A 65 3.60 -23.72 -12.14
N PRO A 66 4.07 -24.78 -11.44
CA PRO A 66 4.00 -26.14 -11.93
C PRO A 66 2.55 -26.56 -12.11
N VAL A 67 2.18 -26.85 -13.34
CA VAL A 67 0.94 -27.54 -13.67
C VAL A 67 1.15 -29.01 -13.25
N ASN A 68 0.44 -29.45 -12.22
CA ASN A 68 0.37 -30.85 -11.85
C ASN A 68 -0.15 -31.67 -13.04
N ARG A 69 0.76 -32.33 -13.76
CA ARG A 69 0.42 -33.35 -14.75
C ARG A 69 0.09 -34.63 -13.99
N VAL A 70 -1.18 -34.98 -14.01
CA VAL A 70 -1.62 -36.35 -13.69
C VAL A 70 -1.18 -37.26 -14.84
N PRO A 71 -0.62 -38.47 -14.56
CA PRO A 71 -0.18 -39.38 -15.62
C PRO A 71 -1.34 -39.86 -16.49
N ALA A 72 -1.15 -39.75 -17.79
CA ALA A 72 -2.06 -40.35 -18.76
C ALA A 72 -1.68 -41.83 -18.91
N ASP A 73 -2.52 -42.72 -18.35
CA ASP A 73 -2.65 -44.09 -18.87
C ASP A 73 -4.00 -44.65 -18.38
N ALA A 74 -4.98 -44.63 -19.26
CA ALA A 74 -6.04 -45.63 -19.43
C ALA A 74 -7.03 -45.12 -20.49
N VAL A 75 -6.74 -45.43 -21.72
CA VAL A 75 -7.68 -45.32 -22.82
C VAL A 75 -8.65 -46.50 -22.74
N HIS A 76 -9.94 -46.26 -22.65
CA HIS A 76 -10.98 -47.07 -23.23
C HIS A 76 -12.09 -46.22 -23.81
N GLU A 77 -12.21 -46.33 -25.09
CA GLU A 77 -13.14 -45.78 -26.04
C GLU A 77 -14.53 -46.38 -25.85
N VAL A 78 -15.59 -45.57 -25.70
CA VAL A 78 -16.92 -45.85 -26.21
C VAL A 78 -17.69 -44.56 -26.51
N ALA A 79 -18.28 -44.55 -27.70
CA ALA A 79 -18.90 -43.46 -28.43
C ALA A 79 -20.09 -42.73 -27.78
N SER A 80 -20.17 -41.46 -28.16
CA SER A 80 -21.21 -40.41 -28.26
C SER A 80 -22.69 -40.82 -28.18
N PRO A 81 -23.71 -39.92 -28.03
CA PRO A 81 -23.71 -38.47 -28.25
C PRO A 81 -24.54 -37.59 -27.25
N ASP A 82 -24.34 -36.29 -27.39
CA ASP A 82 -25.22 -35.18 -27.01
C ASP A 82 -25.81 -35.06 -25.60
N ARG A 83 -25.08 -34.27 -24.76
CA ARG A 83 -25.70 -33.33 -23.80
C ARG A 83 -24.68 -32.19 -23.48
N PRO A 84 -25.12 -30.90 -23.54
CA PRO A 84 -24.23 -29.79 -23.24
C PRO A 84 -23.87 -29.78 -21.77
N ASN A 85 -22.58 -29.81 -21.48
CA ASN A 85 -21.98 -29.82 -20.15
C ASN A 85 -22.10 -28.44 -19.50
N ARG A 86 -23.28 -28.10 -18.93
CA ARG A 86 -23.55 -26.82 -18.23
C ARG A 86 -23.00 -26.75 -16.82
N LEU A 87 -22.41 -27.82 -16.29
CA LEU A 87 -21.99 -27.88 -14.89
C LEU A 87 -20.54 -27.45 -14.65
N PHE A 88 -19.66 -27.54 -15.64
CA PHE A 88 -18.25 -27.13 -15.46
C PHE A 88 -18.01 -25.64 -15.70
N ASN A 89 -18.82 -24.96 -16.47
CA ASN A 89 -18.69 -23.50 -16.67
C ASN A 89 -19.11 -22.65 -15.46
N ASN A 90 -19.90 -23.21 -14.52
CA ASN A 90 -20.35 -22.46 -13.35
C ASN A 90 -19.30 -22.40 -12.21
N ALA A 91 -18.40 -23.40 -12.11
CA ALA A 91 -17.40 -23.41 -11.03
C ALA A 91 -16.25 -22.44 -11.31
N GLN A 92 -15.80 -22.33 -12.57
CA GLN A 92 -14.79 -21.32 -12.95
C GLN A 92 -15.34 -19.90 -12.88
N ALA A 93 -16.58 -19.67 -13.33
CA ALA A 93 -17.22 -18.36 -13.26
C ALA A 93 -17.50 -17.88 -11.83
N VAL A 94 -17.62 -18.79 -10.85
CA VAL A 94 -17.79 -18.43 -9.43
C VAL A 94 -16.48 -18.07 -8.75
N LEU A 95 -15.36 -18.65 -9.18
CA LEU A 95 -13.99 -18.34 -8.66
C LEU A 95 -13.39 -17.09 -9.31
N GLU A 96 -13.73 -16.80 -10.57
CA GLU A 96 -13.19 -15.62 -11.29
C GLU A 96 -13.92 -14.32 -10.91
N ARG A 97 -15.20 -14.36 -10.55
CA ARG A 97 -16.00 -13.17 -10.18
C ARG A 97 -15.45 -12.36 -9.00
N PRO A 98 -14.93 -12.94 -7.90
CA PRO A 98 -14.32 -12.18 -6.81
C PRO A 98 -13.02 -11.50 -7.21
N LEU A 99 -12.19 -12.15 -8.03
CA LEU A 99 -10.91 -11.62 -8.49
C LEU A 99 -11.09 -10.45 -9.47
N GLU A 100 -12.04 -10.55 -10.40
CA GLU A 100 -12.38 -9.47 -11.32
C GLU A 100 -13.03 -8.27 -10.62
N LYS A 101 -13.92 -8.51 -9.66
CA LYS A 101 -14.52 -7.44 -8.84
C LYS A 101 -13.47 -6.70 -8.02
N ASN A 102 -12.55 -7.41 -7.38
CA ASN A 102 -11.46 -6.82 -6.60
C ASN A 102 -10.50 -6.03 -7.50
N ARG A 103 -10.20 -6.53 -8.69
CA ARG A 103 -9.36 -5.83 -9.66
C ARG A 103 -10.02 -4.56 -10.17
N SER A 104 -11.28 -4.62 -10.56
CA SER A 104 -12.06 -3.45 -10.99
C SER A 104 -12.24 -2.41 -9.87
N PHE A 105 -12.43 -2.86 -8.63
CA PHE A 105 -12.49 -2.00 -7.45
C PHE A 105 -11.16 -1.28 -7.24
N TYR A 106 -10.04 -2.01 -7.22
CA TYR A 106 -8.71 -1.43 -7.07
C TYR A 106 -8.36 -0.45 -8.21
N GLU A 107 -8.64 -0.80 -9.45
CA GLU A 107 -8.38 0.07 -10.62
C GLU A 107 -9.14 1.40 -10.52
N LYS A 108 -10.36 1.39 -9.99
CA LYS A 108 -11.19 2.60 -9.81
C LYS A 108 -10.79 3.42 -8.59
N THR A 109 -10.48 2.78 -7.47
CA THR A 109 -10.30 3.45 -6.18
C THR A 109 -8.85 3.50 -5.71
N ARG A 110 -8.03 2.53 -6.09
CA ARG A 110 -6.71 2.17 -5.55
C ARG A 110 -6.72 1.84 -4.06
N LEU A 111 -7.88 1.53 -3.50
CA LEU A 111 -8.01 1.13 -2.10
C LEU A 111 -7.63 -0.35 -1.90
N ILE A 112 -7.01 -0.64 -0.76
CA ILE A 112 -6.72 -2.00 -0.31
C ILE A 112 -7.88 -2.43 0.60
N PRO A 113 -8.70 -3.43 0.21
CA PRO A 113 -9.89 -3.82 0.97
C PRO A 113 -9.61 -4.29 2.41
N GLY A 114 -8.42 -4.88 2.65
CA GLY A 114 -8.02 -5.37 3.98
C GLY A 114 -7.67 -4.27 4.99
N PHE A 115 -7.54 -3.01 4.57
CA PHE A 115 -7.27 -1.91 5.48
C PHE A 115 -8.58 -1.28 5.95
N THR A 116 -9.09 -1.78 7.06
CA THR A 116 -10.36 -1.35 7.68
C THR A 116 -10.12 -0.83 9.10
N PHE A 117 -11.12 -0.16 9.67
CA PHE A 117 -11.06 0.27 11.05
C PHE A 117 -11.05 -0.91 12.04
N ASP A 118 -11.62 -2.07 11.67
CA ASP A 118 -11.65 -3.27 12.49
C ASP A 118 -10.30 -3.99 12.54
N ASN A 119 -9.50 -3.86 11.48
CA ASN A 119 -8.15 -4.43 11.41
C ASN A 119 -7.08 -3.49 12.00
N LEU A 120 -7.44 -2.26 12.35
CA LEU A 120 -6.54 -1.31 12.99
C LEU A 120 -6.47 -1.57 14.48
N ILE A 121 -5.28 -1.84 15.00
CA ILE A 121 -5.06 -1.89 16.45
C ILE A 121 -5.12 -0.48 17.02
N VAL A 122 -5.97 -0.29 18.02
CA VAL A 122 -6.22 0.99 18.66
C VAL A 122 -5.47 1.08 20.00
N GLY A 123 -4.86 2.23 20.24
CA GLY A 123 -4.20 2.56 21.49
C GLY A 123 -4.10 4.07 21.63
N LYS A 124 -3.58 4.57 22.75
CA LYS A 124 -3.44 6.01 23.00
C LYS A 124 -2.75 6.75 21.87
N ALA A 125 -1.79 6.09 21.21
CA ALA A 125 -0.98 6.66 20.14
C ALA A 125 -1.79 7.06 18.90
N ASN A 126 -2.94 6.42 18.61
CA ASN A 126 -3.72 6.64 17.40
C ASN A 126 -5.23 6.85 17.63
N ASP A 127 -5.68 6.90 18.90
CA ASP A 127 -7.11 6.98 19.23
C ASP A 127 -7.77 8.22 18.64
N LEU A 128 -7.14 9.40 18.79
CA LEU A 128 -7.65 10.65 18.25
C LEU A 128 -7.70 10.62 16.70
N ALA A 129 -6.64 10.13 16.07
CA ALA A 129 -6.57 10.03 14.63
C ALA A 129 -7.64 9.05 14.07
N ARG A 130 -7.86 7.93 14.78
CA ARG A 130 -8.94 6.98 14.44
C ARG A 130 -10.32 7.62 14.62
N ALA A 131 -10.56 8.29 15.76
CA ALA A 131 -11.84 8.95 16.02
C ALA A 131 -12.18 10.00 14.95
N ALA A 132 -11.22 10.85 14.58
CA ALA A 132 -11.37 11.82 13.50
C ALA A 132 -11.64 11.14 12.15
N SER A 133 -10.92 10.06 11.85
CA SER A 133 -11.09 9.28 10.62
C SER A 133 -12.48 8.65 10.50
N VAL A 134 -13.01 8.11 11.60
CA VAL A 134 -14.38 7.56 11.66
C VAL A 134 -15.41 8.68 11.42
N GLN A 135 -15.23 9.87 12.02
CA GLN A 135 -16.13 11.01 11.78
C GLN A 135 -16.13 11.44 10.31
N VAL A 136 -14.97 11.49 9.67
CA VAL A 136 -14.86 11.76 8.22
C VAL A 136 -15.57 10.67 7.40
N ALA A 137 -15.44 9.41 7.78
CA ALA A 137 -16.09 8.31 7.06
C ALA A 137 -17.63 8.36 7.18
N ILE A 138 -18.15 8.77 8.33
CA ILE A 138 -19.60 8.91 8.57
C ILE A 138 -20.18 10.13 7.84
N ASN A 139 -19.47 11.27 7.86
CA ASN A 139 -19.94 12.52 7.27
C ASN A 139 -18.86 13.20 6.42
N PRO A 140 -18.54 12.64 5.23
CA PRO A 140 -17.52 13.20 4.35
C PRO A 140 -17.93 14.57 3.81
N GLY A 141 -16.98 15.53 3.82
CA GLY A 141 -17.19 16.92 3.43
C GLY A 141 -17.66 17.83 4.57
N GLY A 142 -17.75 17.32 5.80
CA GLY A 142 -18.05 18.10 6.99
C GLY A 142 -16.97 19.16 7.26
N VAL A 143 -17.36 20.42 7.38
CA VAL A 143 -16.45 21.59 7.44
C VAL A 143 -15.39 21.46 8.54
N ALA A 144 -15.75 20.90 9.70
CA ALA A 144 -14.84 20.75 10.84
C ALA A 144 -13.71 19.73 10.62
N TYR A 145 -13.87 18.82 9.65
CA TYR A 145 -12.95 17.71 9.35
C TYR A 145 -12.46 17.74 7.91
N ASN A 146 -12.53 18.88 7.24
CA ASN A 146 -12.16 18.98 5.84
C ASN A 146 -11.25 20.20 5.56
N PRO A 147 -9.96 19.98 5.22
CA PRO A 147 -9.31 18.67 5.08
C PRO A 147 -9.08 17.96 6.43
N LEU A 148 -8.98 16.63 6.42
CA LEU A 148 -8.37 15.87 7.50
C LEU A 148 -6.88 15.68 7.19
N PHE A 149 -6.01 16.19 8.05
CA PHE A 149 -4.57 16.04 7.92
C PHE A 149 -4.04 15.11 9.01
N ILE A 150 -3.47 13.96 8.60
CA ILE A 150 -2.93 12.93 9.50
C ILE A 150 -1.41 12.94 9.39
N TYR A 151 -0.71 13.20 10.50
CA TYR A 151 0.74 13.18 10.48
C TYR A 151 1.34 12.29 11.57
N GLY A 152 2.60 11.89 11.35
CA GLY A 152 3.37 11.05 12.28
C GLY A 152 4.45 10.30 11.51
N CYS A 153 5.46 9.82 12.20
CA CYS A 153 6.60 9.12 11.60
C CYS A 153 6.20 7.98 10.67
N ALA A 154 7.12 7.52 9.83
CA ALA A 154 6.88 6.39 8.96
C ALA A 154 6.52 5.11 9.75
N GLY A 155 5.63 4.29 9.20
CA GLY A 155 5.26 3.00 9.81
C GLY A 155 4.18 3.06 10.90
N LEU A 156 3.64 4.22 11.25
CA LEU A 156 2.65 4.38 12.32
C LEU A 156 1.19 4.07 11.92
N GLY A 157 0.94 3.68 10.66
CA GLY A 157 -0.40 3.30 10.20
C GLY A 157 -1.20 4.41 9.53
N LYS A 158 -0.58 5.55 9.13
CA LYS A 158 -1.24 6.62 8.36
C LYS A 158 -1.97 6.09 7.12
N THR A 159 -1.26 5.36 6.28
CA THR A 159 -1.79 4.72 5.07
C THR A 159 -2.97 3.79 5.39
N HIS A 160 -2.88 3.00 6.48
CA HIS A 160 -3.99 2.14 6.91
C HIS A 160 -5.25 2.97 7.21
N LEU A 161 -5.13 4.05 7.99
CA LEU A 161 -6.25 4.93 8.32
C LEU A 161 -6.88 5.57 7.08
N ILE A 162 -6.07 6.05 6.15
CA ILE A 162 -6.54 6.64 4.89
C ILE A 162 -7.36 5.63 4.08
N HIS A 163 -6.86 4.40 3.94
CA HIS A 163 -7.58 3.34 3.26
C HIS A 163 -8.86 2.94 4.01
N ALA A 164 -8.82 2.88 5.35
CA ALA A 164 -9.99 2.56 6.17
C ALA A 164 -11.12 3.58 5.99
N ILE A 165 -10.78 4.88 5.92
CA ILE A 165 -11.75 5.94 5.59
C ILE A 165 -12.41 5.66 4.24
N GLY A 166 -11.62 5.43 3.21
CA GLY A 166 -12.13 5.19 1.86
C GLY A 166 -13.02 3.94 1.77
N ASN A 167 -12.59 2.84 2.38
CA ASN A 167 -13.36 1.60 2.42
C ASN A 167 -14.71 1.79 3.14
N GLN A 168 -14.71 2.43 4.31
CA GLN A 168 -15.94 2.67 5.08
C GLN A 168 -16.91 3.62 4.34
N ILE A 169 -16.41 4.65 3.64
CA ILE A 169 -17.24 5.53 2.83
C ILE A 169 -17.93 4.76 1.71
N LEU A 170 -17.20 3.89 1.01
CA LEU A 170 -17.76 3.08 -0.09
C LEU A 170 -18.70 1.98 0.40
N GLU A 171 -18.50 1.47 1.60
CA GLU A 171 -19.44 0.54 2.23
C GLU A 171 -20.80 1.20 2.52
N GLN A 172 -20.76 2.46 3.00
CA GLN A 172 -21.98 3.24 3.31
C GLN A 172 -22.60 3.90 2.08
N SER A 173 -21.80 4.27 1.10
CA SER A 173 -22.20 5.03 -0.10
C SER A 173 -21.43 4.54 -1.32
N PRO A 174 -21.84 3.40 -1.91
CA PRO A 174 -21.12 2.79 -3.05
C PRO A 174 -21.11 3.64 -4.33
N GLU A 175 -21.99 4.63 -4.42
CA GLU A 175 -22.09 5.57 -5.56
C GLU A 175 -21.02 6.66 -5.54
N LYS A 176 -20.34 6.89 -4.40
CA LYS A 176 -19.33 7.92 -4.28
C LYS A 176 -18.06 7.58 -5.03
N ILE A 177 -17.46 8.59 -5.62
CA ILE A 177 -16.20 8.48 -6.34
C ILE A 177 -15.06 8.75 -5.36
N VAL A 178 -14.50 7.68 -4.79
CA VAL A 178 -13.37 7.73 -3.86
C VAL A 178 -12.09 7.38 -4.59
N ARG A 179 -11.03 8.16 -4.40
CA ARG A 179 -9.72 7.88 -4.99
C ARG A 179 -8.61 8.02 -3.97
N TYR A 180 -7.86 6.95 -3.78
CA TYR A 180 -6.57 6.97 -3.09
C TYR A 180 -5.44 7.25 -4.10
N VAL A 181 -4.55 8.16 -3.74
CA VAL A 181 -3.39 8.54 -4.57
C VAL A 181 -2.18 8.76 -3.67
N HIS A 182 -1.08 8.10 -3.94
CA HIS A 182 0.20 8.46 -3.35
C HIS A 182 0.72 9.75 -4.02
N ALA A 183 1.33 10.65 -3.27
CA ALA A 183 1.79 11.94 -3.81
C ALA A 183 2.78 11.80 -4.98
N GLU A 184 3.58 10.73 -5.02
CA GLU A 184 4.45 10.41 -6.14
C GLU A 184 3.65 10.02 -7.41
N ASP A 185 2.56 9.27 -7.25
CA ASP A 185 1.66 8.94 -8.38
C ASP A 185 0.94 10.19 -8.90
N TYR A 186 0.49 11.08 -7.98
CA TYR A 186 -0.09 12.36 -8.36
C TYR A 186 0.89 13.21 -9.19
N TYR A 187 2.15 13.30 -8.74
CA TYR A 187 3.21 13.96 -9.51
C TYR A 187 3.37 13.35 -10.91
N SER A 188 3.38 12.03 -10.98
CA SER A 188 3.50 11.30 -12.25
C SER A 188 2.31 11.56 -13.19
N ASP A 189 1.10 11.66 -12.64
CA ASP A 189 -0.11 12.01 -13.39
C ASP A 189 -0.04 13.45 -13.93
N VAL A 190 0.45 14.41 -13.12
CA VAL A 190 0.68 15.82 -13.57
C VAL A 190 1.68 15.85 -14.71
N VAL A 191 2.84 15.20 -14.58
CA VAL A 191 3.88 15.15 -15.63
C VAL A 191 3.33 14.55 -16.92
N ARG A 192 2.60 13.44 -16.81
CA ARG A 192 1.96 12.78 -17.96
C ARG A 192 0.96 13.70 -18.65
N ALA A 193 0.11 14.40 -17.87
CA ALA A 193 -0.86 15.32 -18.42
C ALA A 193 -0.23 16.47 -19.22
N TYR A 194 0.93 16.97 -18.78
CA TYR A 194 1.71 17.96 -19.54
C TYR A 194 2.31 17.37 -20.81
N GLN A 195 2.95 16.21 -20.74
CA GLN A 195 3.57 15.55 -21.89
C GLN A 195 2.56 15.21 -23.00
N THR A 196 1.37 14.76 -22.60
CA THR A 196 0.31 14.33 -23.53
C THR A 196 -0.68 15.45 -23.89
N LYS A 197 -0.47 16.68 -23.39
CA LYS A 197 -1.39 17.83 -23.57
C LYS A 197 -2.83 17.52 -23.15
N SER A 198 -3.02 16.63 -22.16
CA SER A 198 -4.34 16.17 -21.67
C SER A 198 -4.73 16.78 -20.33
N PHE A 199 -4.24 18.00 -20.07
CA PHE A 199 -4.36 18.63 -18.76
C PHE A 199 -5.82 18.94 -18.36
N ASP A 200 -6.69 19.25 -19.32
CA ASP A 200 -8.11 19.44 -19.06
C ASP A 200 -8.81 18.16 -18.61
N SER A 201 -8.39 17.01 -19.13
CA SER A 201 -8.91 15.71 -18.70
C SER A 201 -8.44 15.36 -17.28
N PHE A 202 -7.18 15.65 -16.94
CA PHE A 202 -6.64 15.54 -15.61
C PHE A 202 -7.45 16.39 -14.61
N LYS A 203 -7.66 17.68 -14.89
CA LYS A 203 -8.43 18.59 -14.03
C LYS A 203 -9.88 18.11 -13.85
N ARG A 204 -10.53 17.69 -14.92
CA ARG A 204 -11.90 17.16 -14.86
C ARG A 204 -11.99 15.92 -14.00
N TYR A 205 -11.03 14.99 -14.15
CA TYR A 205 -10.99 13.76 -13.37
C TYR A 205 -10.87 14.06 -11.87
N TYR A 206 -9.85 14.81 -11.45
CA TYR A 206 -9.65 15.08 -10.02
C TYR A 206 -10.79 15.91 -9.40
N ARG A 207 -11.40 16.83 -10.17
CA ARG A 207 -12.57 17.62 -9.71
C ARG A 207 -13.85 16.80 -9.64
N SER A 208 -13.94 15.68 -10.32
CA SER A 208 -15.12 14.79 -10.26
C SER A 208 -15.16 13.88 -9.04
N LEU A 209 -14.09 13.84 -8.25
CA LEU A 209 -14.02 13.01 -7.06
C LEU A 209 -14.94 13.53 -5.96
N ASP A 210 -15.56 12.62 -5.21
CA ASP A 210 -16.27 12.93 -3.97
C ASP A 210 -15.32 12.92 -2.78
N VAL A 211 -14.29 12.06 -2.83
CA VAL A 211 -13.29 11.91 -1.78
C VAL A 211 -11.91 11.74 -2.40
N LEU A 212 -10.98 12.61 -2.05
CA LEU A 212 -9.57 12.52 -2.39
C LEU A 212 -8.77 12.12 -1.16
N LEU A 213 -8.09 10.98 -1.24
CA LEU A 213 -7.20 10.45 -0.21
C LEU A 213 -5.77 10.56 -0.74
N LEU A 214 -5.01 11.55 -0.26
CA LEU A 214 -3.64 11.82 -0.69
C LEU A 214 -2.65 11.35 0.38
N ASP A 215 -1.81 10.41 0.02
CA ASP A 215 -0.82 9.84 0.94
C ASP A 215 0.57 10.42 0.70
N ASP A 216 1.30 10.70 1.79
CA ASP A 216 2.69 11.14 1.80
C ASP A 216 2.95 12.45 1.04
N VAL A 217 2.22 13.51 1.39
CA VAL A 217 2.30 14.83 0.70
C VAL A 217 3.69 15.47 0.74
N GLN A 218 4.59 15.05 1.64
CA GLN A 218 5.98 15.49 1.67
C GLN A 218 6.74 15.21 0.37
N PHE A 219 6.27 14.28 -0.46
CA PHE A 219 6.83 14.06 -1.81
C PHE A 219 6.60 15.21 -2.78
N PHE A 220 5.77 16.19 -2.44
CA PHE A 220 5.64 17.42 -3.24
C PHE A 220 6.80 18.39 -3.03
N ASN A 221 7.67 18.17 -2.04
CA ASN A 221 8.84 19.01 -1.81
C ASN A 221 9.64 19.26 -3.09
N GLY A 222 9.92 20.54 -3.38
CA GLY A 222 10.66 20.98 -4.57
C GLY A 222 9.94 20.80 -5.91
N LYS A 223 8.68 20.38 -5.93
CA LYS A 223 7.89 20.15 -7.15
C LYS A 223 6.86 21.26 -7.36
N ASN A 224 7.31 22.50 -7.53
CA ASN A 224 6.48 23.71 -7.56
C ASN A 224 5.27 23.60 -8.50
N ARG A 225 5.47 23.03 -9.70
CA ARG A 225 4.37 22.87 -10.65
C ARG A 225 3.29 21.92 -10.15
N THR A 226 3.68 20.83 -9.51
CA THR A 226 2.73 19.87 -8.91
C THR A 226 1.98 20.51 -7.75
N GLN A 227 2.66 21.29 -6.93
CA GLN A 227 2.05 22.02 -5.81
C GLN A 227 1.02 23.04 -6.32
N GLU A 228 1.34 23.77 -7.39
CA GLU A 228 0.41 24.70 -8.03
C GLU A 228 -0.86 24.00 -8.53
N GLU A 229 -0.71 22.90 -9.25
CA GLU A 229 -1.86 22.17 -9.77
C GLU A 229 -2.66 21.48 -8.65
N PHE A 230 -1.99 20.96 -7.63
CA PHE A 230 -2.68 20.44 -6.46
C PHE A 230 -3.47 21.52 -5.72
N PHE A 231 -2.93 22.72 -5.58
CA PHE A 231 -3.63 23.85 -4.98
C PHE A 231 -4.95 24.17 -5.70
N PHE A 232 -4.97 24.14 -7.04
CA PHE A 232 -6.21 24.34 -7.80
C PHE A 232 -7.22 23.20 -7.62
N VAL A 233 -6.75 21.94 -7.60
CA VAL A 233 -7.62 20.78 -7.34
C VAL A 233 -8.19 20.85 -5.93
N PHE A 234 -7.33 21.12 -4.93
CA PHE A 234 -7.72 21.25 -3.53
C PHE A 234 -8.83 22.28 -3.33
N ASN A 235 -8.62 23.52 -3.83
CA ASN A 235 -9.63 24.58 -3.70
C ASN A 235 -10.95 24.20 -4.38
N ALA A 236 -10.88 23.62 -5.57
CA ALA A 236 -12.08 23.20 -6.31
C ALA A 236 -12.90 22.13 -5.56
N LEU A 237 -12.23 21.20 -4.87
CA LEU A 237 -12.90 20.17 -4.06
C LEU A 237 -13.50 20.75 -2.78
N ILE A 238 -12.76 21.60 -2.06
CA ILE A 238 -13.24 22.25 -0.83
C ILE A 238 -14.45 23.13 -1.09
N GLU A 239 -14.43 23.92 -2.18
CA GLU A 239 -15.52 24.82 -2.56
C GLU A 239 -16.86 24.09 -2.72
N VAL A 240 -16.82 22.87 -3.29
CA VAL A 240 -18.01 22.01 -3.47
C VAL A 240 -18.21 21.00 -2.34
N LYS A 241 -17.54 21.21 -1.19
CA LYS A 241 -17.62 20.36 0.03
C LYS A 241 -17.29 18.89 -0.22
N LYS A 242 -16.38 18.58 -1.14
CA LYS A 242 -15.82 17.25 -1.31
C LYS A 242 -14.75 16.99 -0.25
N GLN A 243 -14.65 15.76 0.23
CA GLN A 243 -13.72 15.41 1.29
C GLN A 243 -12.28 15.29 0.77
N ILE A 244 -11.35 15.88 1.51
CA ILE A 244 -9.91 15.67 1.31
C ILE A 244 -9.32 15.09 2.59
N VAL A 245 -8.53 14.03 2.46
CA VAL A 245 -7.70 13.46 3.53
C VAL A 245 -6.26 13.45 3.06
N ILE A 246 -5.35 13.92 3.89
CA ILE A 246 -3.92 14.05 3.55
C ILE A 246 -3.09 13.39 4.64
N SER A 247 -2.05 12.64 4.25
CA SER A 247 -1.02 12.21 5.21
C SER A 247 0.33 12.88 4.97
N CYS A 248 1.11 12.94 6.04
CA CYS A 248 2.48 13.41 6.04
C CYS A 248 3.30 12.75 7.14
N ASP A 249 4.63 12.74 7.00
CA ASP A 249 5.52 12.28 8.08
C ASP A 249 5.71 13.33 9.19
N THR A 250 5.47 14.62 8.88
CA THR A 250 5.68 15.75 9.78
C THR A 250 4.46 16.66 9.85
N TYR A 251 4.43 17.54 10.85
CA TYR A 251 3.41 18.56 10.99
C TYR A 251 3.42 19.53 9.78
N PRO A 252 2.26 20.06 9.32
CA PRO A 252 2.18 20.87 8.10
C PRO A 252 3.19 22.01 8.01
N LYS A 253 3.41 22.75 9.11
CA LYS A 253 4.33 23.89 9.14
C LYS A 253 5.81 23.50 9.10
N ASP A 254 6.11 22.23 9.40
CA ASP A 254 7.47 21.71 9.42
C ASP A 254 7.86 21.05 8.09
N ILE A 255 6.94 21.02 7.11
CA ILE A 255 7.21 20.44 5.80
C ILE A 255 8.06 21.41 4.99
N SER A 256 9.34 21.09 4.81
CA SER A 256 10.23 21.90 3.99
C SER A 256 9.85 21.85 2.50
N GLY A 257 9.99 22.98 1.81
CA GLY A 257 9.82 23.06 0.36
C GLY A 257 8.37 22.95 -0.17
N LEU A 258 7.38 23.04 0.72
CA LEU A 258 5.99 23.31 0.34
C LEU A 258 5.71 24.82 0.33
N GLU A 259 4.85 25.24 -0.59
CA GLU A 259 4.40 26.62 -0.68
C GLU A 259 3.48 26.98 0.52
N ASP A 260 3.69 28.15 1.12
CA ASP A 260 2.94 28.65 2.29
C ASP A 260 1.41 28.61 2.09
N ARG A 261 0.97 28.81 0.85
CA ARG A 261 -0.47 28.75 0.53
C ARG A 261 -1.05 27.35 0.70
N LEU A 262 -0.27 26.27 0.43
CA LEU A 262 -0.70 24.89 0.69
C LEU A 262 -0.69 24.57 2.18
N ILE A 263 0.36 24.99 2.88
CA ILE A 263 0.49 24.82 4.34
C ILE A 263 -0.71 25.45 5.05
N THR A 264 -1.07 26.68 4.66
CA THR A 264 -2.24 27.37 5.21
C THR A 264 -3.55 26.61 4.95
N ARG A 265 -3.70 25.99 3.78
CA ARG A 265 -4.88 25.19 3.43
C ARG A 265 -4.96 23.88 4.20
N PHE A 266 -3.82 23.24 4.45
CA PHE A 266 -3.77 22.01 5.24
C PHE A 266 -4.16 22.24 6.69
N ASP A 267 -3.87 23.40 7.25
CA ASP A 267 -4.20 23.80 8.63
C ASP A 267 -5.67 24.28 8.79
N TRP A 268 -6.45 24.34 7.70
CA TRP A 268 -7.83 24.86 7.71
C TRP A 268 -8.83 23.92 8.38
N GLY A 269 -8.66 22.62 8.26
CA GLY A 269 -9.52 21.59 8.81
C GLY A 269 -9.03 21.04 10.13
N LEU A 270 -9.02 19.73 10.25
CA LEU A 270 -8.52 19.04 11.44
C LEU A 270 -7.16 18.41 11.17
N THR A 271 -6.16 18.78 11.95
CA THR A 271 -4.84 18.15 11.95
C THR A 271 -4.70 17.23 13.16
N VAL A 272 -4.37 15.95 12.92
CA VAL A 272 -4.22 14.93 13.95
C VAL A 272 -2.89 14.22 13.86
N GLN A 273 -2.29 13.96 15.01
CA GLN A 273 -1.03 13.22 15.11
C GLN A 273 -1.28 11.75 15.40
N ILE A 274 -0.44 10.90 14.81
CA ILE A 274 -0.24 9.53 15.27
C ILE A 274 1.12 9.47 15.94
N GLU A 275 1.11 9.09 17.21
CA GLU A 275 2.32 8.95 18.01
C GLU A 275 2.94 7.55 17.87
N PRO A 276 4.22 7.38 18.20
CA PRO A 276 4.82 6.06 18.31
C PRO A 276 4.06 5.19 19.33
N PRO A 277 3.70 3.94 18.97
CA PRO A 277 2.92 3.08 19.85
C PRO A 277 3.72 2.66 21.10
N GLU A 278 3.05 2.62 22.24
CA GLU A 278 3.59 2.01 23.46
C GLU A 278 3.85 0.51 23.27
N ILE A 279 4.60 -0.09 24.18
CA ILE A 279 5.06 -1.48 24.01
C ILE A 279 3.89 -2.47 23.92
N GLU A 280 2.83 -2.25 24.70
CA GLU A 280 1.62 -3.09 24.72
C GLU A 280 0.91 -3.04 23.36
N MET A 281 0.79 -1.86 22.77
CA MET A 281 0.20 -1.68 21.46
C MET A 281 1.08 -2.32 20.38
N ARG A 282 2.41 -2.25 20.48
CA ARG A 282 3.34 -2.93 19.56
C ARG A 282 3.17 -4.45 19.61
N VAL A 283 3.05 -5.02 20.82
CA VAL A 283 2.75 -6.45 21.00
C VAL A 283 1.44 -6.83 20.33
N ALA A 284 0.37 -6.05 20.55
CA ALA A 284 -0.93 -6.31 19.94
C ALA A 284 -0.87 -6.24 18.39
N ILE A 285 -0.12 -5.28 17.83
CA ILE A 285 0.10 -5.17 16.37
C ILE A 285 0.84 -6.40 15.84
N LEU A 286 1.89 -6.85 16.53
CA LEU A 286 2.66 -8.04 16.13
C LEU A 286 1.79 -9.30 16.14
N LYS A 287 1.02 -9.51 17.21
CA LYS A 287 0.09 -10.64 17.32
C LYS A 287 -0.97 -10.61 16.24
N LYS A 288 -1.56 -9.44 15.97
CA LYS A 288 -2.57 -9.30 14.89
C LYS A 288 -1.98 -9.60 13.52
N LYS A 289 -0.75 -9.17 13.25
CA LYS A 289 -0.07 -9.49 11.99
C LYS A 289 0.28 -10.98 11.88
N ALA A 290 0.72 -11.59 12.97
CA ALA A 290 0.99 -13.03 13.02
C ALA A 290 -0.29 -13.84 12.75
N GLU A 291 -1.41 -13.46 13.37
CA GLU A 291 -2.73 -14.06 13.14
C GLU A 291 -3.13 -14.02 11.65
N VAL A 292 -2.98 -12.85 11.00
CA VAL A 292 -3.30 -12.67 9.57
C VAL A 292 -2.40 -13.54 8.67
N GLU A 293 -1.14 -13.72 9.05
CA GLU A 293 -0.18 -14.59 8.33
C GLU A 293 -0.30 -16.07 8.70
N GLY A 294 -1.22 -16.44 9.63
CA GLY A 294 -1.40 -17.81 10.11
C GLY A 294 -0.24 -18.33 10.95
N VAL A 295 0.52 -17.44 11.58
CA VAL A 295 1.66 -17.76 12.46
C VAL A 295 1.23 -17.64 13.91
N GLU A 296 1.43 -18.69 14.70
CA GLU A 296 1.26 -18.66 16.15
C GLU A 296 2.46 -17.92 16.77
N LEU A 297 2.20 -16.86 17.52
CA LEU A 297 3.23 -16.02 18.13
C LEU A 297 2.98 -15.93 19.64
N ASP A 298 3.88 -16.54 20.41
CA ASP A 298 3.84 -16.52 21.88
C ASP A 298 3.98 -15.10 22.43
N ASP A 299 3.33 -14.82 23.55
CA ASP A 299 3.34 -13.51 24.21
C ASP A 299 4.75 -13.04 24.60
N GLU A 300 5.58 -13.94 25.12
CA GLU A 300 6.96 -13.64 25.50
C GLU A 300 7.80 -13.25 24.28
N VAL A 301 7.65 -13.99 23.16
CA VAL A 301 8.34 -13.70 21.91
C VAL A 301 7.86 -12.38 21.31
N ALA A 302 6.54 -12.16 21.30
CA ALA A 302 5.94 -10.91 20.81
C ALA A 302 6.44 -9.70 21.62
N PHE A 303 6.52 -9.84 22.95
CA PHE A 303 7.04 -8.79 23.84
C PHE A 303 8.52 -8.52 23.60
N TYR A 304 9.32 -9.59 23.48
CA TYR A 304 10.75 -9.46 23.18
C TYR A 304 10.98 -8.71 21.86
N ILE A 305 10.25 -9.11 20.80
CA ILE A 305 10.33 -8.42 19.50
C ILE A 305 9.89 -6.96 19.63
N ALA A 306 8.74 -6.68 20.27
CA ALA A 306 8.22 -5.33 20.46
C ALA A 306 9.17 -4.41 21.22
N LYS A 307 9.98 -4.93 22.14
CA LYS A 307 10.97 -4.18 22.90
C LYS A 307 12.17 -3.76 22.05
N HIS A 308 12.56 -4.56 21.08
CA HIS A 308 13.77 -4.35 20.28
C HIS A 308 13.50 -3.74 18.90
N LEU A 309 12.26 -3.78 18.41
CA LEU A 309 11.85 -3.06 17.19
C LEU A 309 11.43 -1.63 17.55
N ARG A 310 12.08 -0.67 16.92
CA ARG A 310 11.72 0.76 17.00
C ARG A 310 11.05 1.22 15.73
#